data_fae3557b5fcab7a416aa7a286938a33c
#
_entry.id   fae3557b5fcab7a416aa7a286938a33c
#
_cell.length_a   1.000
_cell.length_b   1.000
_cell.length_c   1.000
_cell.angle_alpha   90.00
_cell.angle_beta   90.00
_cell.angle_gamma   90.00
#
_symmetry.space_group_name_H-M   'P 1'
#
loop_
_entity.id
_entity.type
_entity.pdbx_description
1 polymer ?
#
loop_
_entity_poly.entity_id
_entity_poly.type
_entity_poly.pdbx_seq_one_letter_code
_entity_poly.pdbx_strand_id
1 'polypeptide(L)'
;MRLDIRGAGTSLRRVGAFVLLLWAALTTGAAWADDEATAGAREAIVRRIDERIEQRLADAGIEPAPRASDAEFLRRVYLDLTGVTPRVAEVRAFLADTAEDKREKLIDRLLQSPAHATHLANTWRRVMLPGGMNLEQINNVVGVQNWLRRQFVENLRYDNMVSELLVATEGDQTGPALYYTALDLAPEKLAGSTARIFLGLQIECAECHDHPFDRWKQSDFWGYAAFFAQLEREESRRGMSMLRIADKTSGEVKLPNTETVVLPLYPGGAAPREDELGTRRMQLAIWMASRDNPYLAKAAANRVWGQLFGRGLVEPVDDLGPHNPPSHPELFDELAQYFVDSGFNLRELYRTLTRTKAYQRTSEWTTEPAPPAELLARMPLKALSADQLYDSLNRILNRTPAQQMGSPILDPQRQAFVARLEATGNSPLEYQAGVLQALTLLNGTDIAEATHPERSPLLGGVDAPFLTDELRVETLFLATLSRPPTEEERKACLATLENGSPSDRGKQLGDVLWALLNSAEFAFNH
;
A
#
# COMPACT_ATOMS: atom_id res chain seq x y z
N MET A 1 -44.00 -10.54 66.01
CA MET A 1 -42.87 -9.59 65.99
C MET A 1 -42.30 -9.57 64.58
N ARG A 2 -42.81 -8.67 63.70
CA ARG A 2 -42.38 -8.49 62.34
C ARG A 2 -41.28 -7.42 62.27
N LEU A 3 -40.08 -7.79 61.86
CA LEU A 3 -38.99 -6.84 61.63
C LEU A 3 -39.12 -6.32 60.19
N ASP A 4 -39.20 -5.02 60.10
CA ASP A 4 -39.28 -4.24 58.86
C ASP A 4 -37.85 -4.02 58.32
N ILE A 5 -37.57 -4.62 57.15
CA ILE A 5 -36.29 -4.44 56.41
C ILE A 5 -36.57 -3.57 55.20
N ARG A 6 -36.74 -2.27 55.41
CA ARG A 6 -36.74 -1.25 54.33
C ARG A 6 -35.72 -0.17 54.66
N GLY A 7 -34.51 -0.28 54.07
CA GLY A 7 -33.53 0.79 54.27
C GLY A 7 -32.14 0.60 53.69
N ALA A 8 -31.81 -0.57 53.09
CA ALA A 8 -30.43 -0.84 52.65
C ALA A 8 -30.20 -0.82 51.13
N GLY A 9 -31.22 -0.51 50.31
CA GLY A 9 -31.12 -0.65 48.85
C GLY A 9 -30.60 0.57 48.04
N THR A 10 -30.54 1.74 48.67
CA THR A 10 -30.25 3.01 47.95
C THR A 10 -28.78 3.47 48.03
N SER A 11 -27.99 2.99 48.98
CA SER A 11 -26.56 3.37 49.10
C SER A 11 -25.65 2.55 48.20
N LEU A 12 -25.92 1.27 47.97
CA LEU A 12 -25.10 0.43 47.08
C LEU A 12 -25.22 0.82 45.59
N ARG A 13 -26.40 1.30 45.15
CA ARG A 13 -26.57 1.77 43.75
C ARG A 13 -25.83 3.08 43.45
N ARG A 14 -25.65 3.96 44.44
CA ARG A 14 -24.91 5.22 44.27
C ARG A 14 -23.39 5.00 44.28
N VAL A 15 -22.87 4.05 45.03
CA VAL A 15 -21.44 3.70 45.03
C VAL A 15 -21.05 2.99 43.72
N GLY A 16 -21.89 2.07 43.21
CA GLY A 16 -21.65 1.40 41.95
C GLY A 16 -21.65 2.35 40.75
N ALA A 17 -22.54 3.35 40.74
CA ALA A 17 -22.58 4.37 39.66
C ALA A 17 -21.37 5.33 39.71
N PHE A 18 -20.87 5.64 40.92
CA PHE A 18 -19.67 6.49 41.08
C PHE A 18 -18.38 5.77 40.66
N VAL A 19 -18.26 4.47 40.95
CA VAL A 19 -17.11 3.65 40.53
C VAL A 19 -17.11 3.43 39.02
N LEU A 20 -18.27 3.22 38.39
CA LEU A 20 -18.40 3.12 36.95
C LEU A 20 -18.09 4.44 36.23
N LEU A 21 -18.48 5.58 36.77
CA LEU A 21 -18.17 6.90 36.25
C LEU A 21 -16.68 7.27 36.43
N LEU A 22 -16.05 6.87 37.53
CA LEU A 22 -14.60 7.03 37.71
C LEU A 22 -13.79 6.11 36.80
N TRP A 23 -14.25 4.90 36.54
CA TRP A 23 -13.61 3.98 35.60
C TRP A 23 -13.74 4.45 34.14
N ALA A 24 -14.92 4.94 33.74
CA ALA A 24 -15.13 5.55 32.44
C ALA A 24 -14.31 6.84 32.27
N ALA A 25 -14.16 7.67 33.29
CA ALA A 25 -13.34 8.88 33.24
C ALA A 25 -11.83 8.58 33.18
N LEU A 26 -11.38 7.51 33.87
CA LEU A 26 -9.98 7.07 33.80
C LEU A 26 -9.62 6.43 32.46
N THR A 27 -10.54 5.66 31.86
CA THR A 27 -10.31 5.05 30.52
C THR A 27 -10.37 6.09 29.40
N THR A 28 -11.27 7.07 29.48
CA THR A 28 -11.30 8.18 28.52
C THR A 28 -10.09 9.10 28.66
N GLY A 29 -9.65 9.41 29.89
CA GLY A 29 -8.45 10.22 30.12
C GLY A 29 -7.17 9.58 29.61
N ALA A 30 -7.03 8.26 29.76
CA ALA A 30 -5.88 7.52 29.21
C ALA A 30 -5.88 7.50 27.67
N ALA A 31 -7.03 7.29 27.05
CA ALA A 31 -7.16 7.30 25.57
C ALA A 31 -6.84 8.69 24.97
N TRP A 32 -7.24 9.77 25.64
CA TRP A 32 -6.91 11.14 25.18
C TRP A 32 -5.43 11.47 25.34
N ALA A 33 -4.80 11.02 26.44
CA ALA A 33 -3.37 11.22 26.68
C ALA A 33 -2.50 10.45 25.68
N ASP A 34 -2.89 9.24 25.30
CA ASP A 34 -2.21 8.43 24.29
C ASP A 34 -2.35 9.04 22.88
N ASP A 35 -3.50 9.61 22.55
CA ASP A 35 -3.72 10.29 21.26
C ASP A 35 -2.90 11.60 21.16
N GLU A 36 -2.82 12.36 22.24
CA GLU A 36 -2.06 13.62 22.28
C GLU A 36 -0.55 13.37 22.26
N ALA A 37 -0.06 12.36 22.96
CA ALA A 37 1.33 11.92 22.93
C ALA A 37 1.74 11.42 21.52
N THR A 38 0.88 10.64 20.87
CA THR A 38 1.08 10.16 19.51
C THR A 38 1.09 11.31 18.50
N ALA A 39 0.20 12.30 18.65
CA ALA A 39 0.18 13.50 17.82
C ALA A 39 1.47 14.31 17.96
N GLY A 40 1.94 14.55 19.18
CA GLY A 40 3.20 15.24 19.45
C GLY A 40 4.43 14.53 18.88
N ALA A 41 4.49 13.20 19.00
CA ALA A 41 5.55 12.39 18.42
C ALA A 41 5.53 12.45 16.87
N ARG A 42 4.35 12.43 16.26
CA ARG A 42 4.16 12.61 14.81
C ARG A 42 4.68 13.95 14.33
N GLU A 43 4.29 15.03 14.96
CA GLU A 43 4.75 16.37 14.59
C GLU A 43 6.27 16.51 14.74
N ALA A 44 6.86 15.89 15.76
CA ALA A 44 8.28 15.90 15.97
C ALA A 44 9.03 15.17 14.85
N ILE A 45 8.57 13.99 14.44
CA ILE A 45 9.23 13.24 13.37
C ILE A 45 8.98 13.90 11.99
N VAL A 46 7.80 14.47 11.72
CA VAL A 46 7.54 15.24 10.49
C VAL A 46 8.52 16.38 10.35
N ARG A 47 8.71 17.21 11.43
CA ARG A 47 9.70 18.29 11.41
C ARG A 47 11.11 17.76 11.15
N ARG A 48 11.50 16.65 11.78
CA ARG A 48 12.84 16.07 11.62
C ARG A 48 13.08 15.56 10.20
N ILE A 49 12.07 14.91 9.59
CA ILE A 49 12.12 14.50 8.19
C ILE A 49 12.34 15.72 7.29
N ASP A 50 11.56 16.76 7.48
CA ASP A 50 11.66 18.00 6.71
C ASP A 50 13.03 18.66 6.88
N GLU A 51 13.53 18.78 8.11
CA GLU A 51 14.84 19.34 8.43
C GLU A 51 15.99 18.57 7.76
N ARG A 52 15.96 17.22 7.80
CA ARG A 52 16.99 16.38 7.17
C ARG A 52 17.02 16.54 5.65
N ILE A 53 15.85 16.60 5.02
CA ILE A 53 15.75 16.77 3.57
C ILE A 53 16.17 18.20 3.18
N GLU A 54 15.70 19.22 3.89
CA GLU A 54 16.06 20.62 3.63
C GLU A 54 17.56 20.86 3.82
N GLN A 55 18.18 20.29 4.85
CA GLN A 55 19.63 20.36 5.06
C GLN A 55 20.40 19.77 3.88
N ARG A 56 20.01 18.57 3.42
CA ARG A 56 20.67 17.91 2.30
C ARG A 56 20.53 18.69 0.99
N LEU A 57 19.38 19.33 0.77
CA LEU A 57 19.16 20.22 -0.37
C LEU A 57 20.04 21.47 -0.28
N ALA A 58 20.13 22.07 0.90
CA ALA A 58 21.00 23.22 1.15
C ALA A 58 22.49 22.89 0.92
N ASP A 59 22.95 21.72 1.41
CA ASP A 59 24.31 21.24 1.19
C ASP A 59 24.62 21.00 -0.30
N ALA A 60 23.60 20.61 -1.08
CA ALA A 60 23.70 20.45 -2.53
C ALA A 60 23.50 21.75 -3.32
N GLY A 61 23.16 22.86 -2.66
CA GLY A 61 22.86 24.15 -3.29
C GLY A 61 21.60 24.14 -4.16
N ILE A 62 20.61 23.27 -3.80
CA ILE A 62 19.36 23.09 -4.56
C ILE A 62 18.21 23.71 -3.78
N GLU A 63 17.46 24.59 -4.43
CA GLU A 63 16.23 25.14 -3.89
C GLU A 63 15.06 24.14 -4.13
N PRO A 64 14.28 23.77 -3.09
CA PRO A 64 13.17 22.85 -3.25
C PRO A 64 12.03 23.46 -4.06
N ALA A 65 11.31 22.61 -4.80
CA ALA A 65 10.08 22.99 -5.46
C ALA A 65 9.04 23.52 -4.45
N PRO A 66 8.17 24.45 -4.86
CA PRO A 66 7.12 24.98 -3.99
C PRO A 66 6.11 23.91 -3.60
N ARG A 67 5.22 24.28 -2.68
CA ARG A 67 4.09 23.42 -2.28
C ARG A 67 3.15 23.22 -3.46
N ALA A 68 2.73 21.98 -3.69
CA ALA A 68 1.76 21.60 -4.71
C ALA A 68 0.42 22.33 -4.55
N SER A 69 -0.24 22.60 -5.67
CA SER A 69 -1.62 23.09 -5.68
C SER A 69 -2.54 22.12 -4.92
N ASP A 70 -3.71 22.59 -4.50
CA ASP A 70 -4.68 21.73 -3.82
C ASP A 70 -5.22 20.63 -4.75
N ALA A 71 -5.34 20.90 -6.04
CA ALA A 71 -5.77 19.92 -7.03
C ALA A 71 -4.73 18.80 -7.21
N GLU A 72 -3.45 19.15 -7.37
CA GLU A 72 -2.33 18.21 -7.45
C GLU A 72 -2.23 17.36 -6.18
N PHE A 73 -2.24 18.01 -5.00
CA PHE A 73 -2.22 17.30 -3.72
C PHE A 73 -3.40 16.34 -3.56
N LEU A 74 -4.62 16.78 -3.90
CA LEU A 74 -5.82 15.97 -3.80
C LEU A 74 -5.70 14.70 -4.64
N ARG A 75 -5.33 14.83 -5.93
CA ARG A 75 -5.14 13.71 -6.83
C ARG A 75 -4.11 12.74 -6.29
N ARG A 76 -2.94 13.26 -5.90
CA ARG A 76 -1.83 12.49 -5.35
C ARG A 76 -2.25 11.66 -4.15
N VAL A 77 -2.83 12.29 -3.14
CA VAL A 77 -3.16 11.61 -1.89
C VAL A 77 -4.29 10.58 -2.06
N TYR A 78 -5.24 10.82 -2.97
CA TYR A 78 -6.26 9.81 -3.31
C TYR A 78 -5.63 8.58 -3.97
N LEU A 79 -4.79 8.77 -4.97
CA LEU A 79 -4.10 7.67 -5.65
C LEU A 79 -3.16 6.90 -4.73
N ASP A 80 -2.40 7.59 -3.87
CA ASP A 80 -1.46 6.95 -2.95
C ASP A 80 -2.14 6.23 -1.79
N LEU A 81 -3.23 6.77 -1.26
CA LEU A 81 -3.89 6.18 -0.11
C LEU A 81 -5.07 5.27 -0.47
N THR A 82 -5.73 5.48 -1.60
CA THR A 82 -6.92 4.68 -1.96
C THR A 82 -6.82 3.94 -3.29
N GLY A 83 -5.76 4.21 -4.06
CA GLY A 83 -5.52 3.58 -5.36
C GLY A 83 -6.41 4.09 -6.49
N VAL A 84 -7.23 5.13 -6.27
CA VAL A 84 -8.19 5.64 -7.25
C VAL A 84 -8.26 7.17 -7.23
N THR A 85 -8.67 7.77 -8.35
CA THR A 85 -8.92 9.21 -8.43
C THR A 85 -10.13 9.63 -7.58
N PRO A 86 -10.19 10.88 -7.07
CA PRO A 86 -11.38 11.40 -6.36
C PRO A 86 -12.57 11.53 -7.31
N ARG A 87 -13.79 11.52 -6.76
CA ARG A 87 -15.01 11.82 -7.51
C ARG A 87 -15.15 13.33 -7.72
N VAL A 88 -15.84 13.74 -8.78
CA VAL A 88 -16.10 15.17 -9.09
C VAL A 88 -16.60 15.95 -7.89
N ALA A 89 -17.57 15.39 -7.13
CA ALA A 89 -18.10 16.04 -5.93
C ALA A 89 -17.04 16.21 -4.83
N GLU A 90 -16.14 15.24 -4.67
CA GLU A 90 -15.03 15.29 -3.70
C GLU A 90 -13.99 16.34 -4.11
N VAL A 91 -13.69 16.43 -5.42
CA VAL A 91 -12.81 17.48 -5.97
C VAL A 91 -13.39 18.87 -5.70
N ARG A 92 -14.65 19.11 -6.08
CA ARG A 92 -15.31 20.40 -5.87
C ARG A 92 -15.37 20.79 -4.40
N ALA A 93 -15.75 19.85 -3.53
CA ALA A 93 -15.82 20.11 -2.09
C ALA A 93 -14.45 20.48 -1.51
N PHE A 94 -13.39 19.77 -1.89
CA PHE A 94 -12.04 20.03 -1.37
C PHE A 94 -11.46 21.35 -1.88
N LEU A 95 -11.65 21.67 -3.17
CA LEU A 95 -11.16 22.93 -3.74
C LEU A 95 -11.92 24.15 -3.19
N ALA A 96 -13.20 24.00 -2.84
CA ALA A 96 -14.00 25.05 -2.22
C ALA A 96 -13.76 25.22 -0.71
N ASP A 97 -13.15 24.23 -0.05
CA ASP A 97 -12.83 24.30 1.37
C ASP A 97 -11.65 25.26 1.61
N THR A 98 -11.85 26.25 2.49
CA THR A 98 -10.85 27.26 2.85
C THR A 98 -10.16 27.00 4.18
N ALA A 99 -10.46 25.88 4.85
CA ALA A 99 -9.84 25.52 6.12
C ALA A 99 -8.34 25.24 5.95
N GLU A 100 -7.51 25.79 6.84
CA GLU A 100 -6.05 25.61 6.80
C GLU A 100 -5.63 24.14 6.96
N ASP A 101 -6.38 23.38 7.77
CA ASP A 101 -6.14 21.97 8.08
C ASP A 101 -6.85 20.99 7.13
N LYS A 102 -7.40 21.46 6.00
CA LYS A 102 -8.18 20.62 5.06
C LYS A 102 -7.40 19.44 4.51
N ARG A 103 -6.08 19.61 4.26
CA ARG A 103 -5.20 18.52 3.77
C ARG A 103 -5.03 17.44 4.83
N GLU A 104 -4.85 17.80 6.08
CA GLU A 104 -4.72 16.86 7.20
C GLU A 104 -6.02 16.08 7.43
N LYS A 105 -7.15 16.79 7.45
CA LYS A 105 -8.48 16.17 7.54
C LYS A 105 -8.75 15.22 6.39
N LEU A 106 -8.30 15.55 5.19
CA LEU A 106 -8.40 14.68 4.03
C LEU A 106 -7.57 13.41 4.21
N ILE A 107 -6.30 13.54 4.60
CA ILE A 107 -5.41 12.41 4.88
C ILE A 107 -6.08 11.45 5.88
N ASP A 108 -6.55 11.97 7.02
CA ASP A 108 -7.17 11.19 8.08
C ASP A 108 -8.43 10.46 7.61
N ARG A 109 -9.28 11.13 6.82
CA ARG A 109 -10.48 10.53 6.23
C ARG A 109 -10.13 9.39 5.26
N LEU A 110 -9.12 9.58 4.41
CA LEU A 110 -8.73 8.56 3.43
C LEU A 110 -8.12 7.34 4.11
N LEU A 111 -7.26 7.54 5.11
CA LEU A 111 -6.64 6.46 5.89
C LEU A 111 -7.65 5.60 6.67
N GLN A 112 -8.80 6.17 7.05
CA GLN A 112 -9.89 5.45 7.72
C GLN A 112 -10.85 4.78 6.73
N SER A 113 -10.73 5.06 5.43
CA SER A 113 -11.66 4.53 4.42
C SER A 113 -11.45 3.05 4.13
N PRO A 114 -12.50 2.27 3.82
CA PRO A 114 -12.36 0.91 3.33
C PRO A 114 -11.54 0.80 2.03
N ALA A 115 -11.48 1.87 1.24
CA ALA A 115 -10.70 1.93 0.02
C ALA A 115 -9.20 1.88 0.31
N HIS A 116 -8.72 2.55 1.40
CA HIS A 116 -7.34 2.46 1.85
C HIS A 116 -6.94 1.00 2.16
N ALA A 117 -7.72 0.31 2.98
CA ALA A 117 -7.45 -1.08 3.32
C ALA A 117 -7.43 -2.00 2.08
N THR A 118 -8.32 -1.76 1.11
CA THR A 118 -8.36 -2.51 -0.15
C THR A 118 -7.12 -2.22 -1.00
N HIS A 119 -6.72 -0.95 -1.11
CA HIS A 119 -5.52 -0.54 -1.85
C HIS A 119 -4.26 -1.15 -1.24
N LEU A 120 -4.08 -1.08 0.08
CA LEU A 120 -2.96 -1.71 0.76
C LEU A 120 -2.96 -3.24 0.56
N ALA A 121 -4.12 -3.88 0.66
CA ALA A 121 -4.21 -5.32 0.42
C ALA A 121 -3.82 -5.69 -1.02
N ASN A 122 -4.21 -4.90 -2.02
CA ASN A 122 -3.78 -5.08 -3.42
C ASN A 122 -2.27 -4.94 -3.57
N THR A 123 -1.68 -3.92 -2.94
CA THR A 123 -0.25 -3.63 -3.00
C THR A 123 0.56 -4.74 -2.33
N TRP A 124 0.21 -5.11 -1.09
CA TRP A 124 0.92 -6.15 -0.34
C TRP A 124 0.77 -7.54 -0.98
N ARG A 125 -0.41 -7.85 -1.52
CA ARG A 125 -0.61 -9.11 -2.26
C ARG A 125 0.37 -9.23 -3.43
N ARG A 126 0.56 -8.18 -4.23
CA ARG A 126 1.52 -8.19 -5.35
C ARG A 126 2.95 -8.39 -4.91
N VAL A 127 3.31 -7.83 -3.76
CA VAL A 127 4.65 -8.01 -3.17
C VAL A 127 4.84 -9.44 -2.64
N MET A 128 3.78 -10.02 -2.05
CA MET A 128 3.86 -11.33 -1.37
C MET A 128 3.71 -12.53 -2.30
N LEU A 129 2.95 -12.38 -3.38
CA LEU A 129 2.61 -13.52 -4.24
C LEU A 129 3.31 -13.39 -5.60
N PRO A 130 3.84 -14.49 -6.14
CA PRO A 130 4.43 -14.50 -7.48
C PRO A 130 3.44 -14.02 -8.55
N GLY A 131 3.95 -13.32 -9.56
CA GLY A 131 3.15 -12.97 -10.75
C GLY A 131 2.82 -14.21 -11.61
N GLY A 132 1.80 -14.09 -12.47
CA GLY A 132 1.49 -15.12 -13.46
C GLY A 132 0.82 -16.38 -12.91
N MET A 133 0.17 -16.30 -11.76
CA MET A 133 -0.56 -17.44 -11.17
C MET A 133 -1.69 -17.94 -12.08
N ASN A 134 -1.85 -19.25 -12.16
CA ASN A 134 -2.91 -19.90 -12.92
C ASN A 134 -4.29 -19.86 -12.19
N LEU A 135 -5.37 -20.23 -12.93
CA LEU A 135 -6.73 -20.22 -12.40
C LEU A 135 -6.94 -21.08 -11.14
N GLU A 136 -6.18 -22.18 -11.00
CA GLU A 136 -6.25 -23.04 -9.81
C GLU A 136 -5.71 -22.34 -8.56
N GLN A 137 -4.79 -21.41 -8.73
CA GLN A 137 -4.18 -20.61 -7.66
C GLN A 137 -5.02 -19.38 -7.30
N ILE A 138 -6.01 -18.99 -8.10
CA ILE A 138 -6.84 -17.79 -7.86
C ILE A 138 -7.54 -17.83 -6.50
N ASN A 139 -8.04 -18.98 -6.06
CA ASN A 139 -8.64 -19.10 -4.74
C ASN A 139 -7.65 -18.79 -3.61
N ASN A 140 -6.39 -19.17 -3.79
CA ASN A 140 -5.31 -18.87 -2.86
C ASN A 140 -5.06 -17.36 -2.81
N VAL A 141 -5.03 -16.72 -3.99
CA VAL A 141 -4.85 -15.26 -4.12
C VAL A 141 -5.98 -14.51 -3.41
N VAL A 142 -7.23 -14.93 -3.60
CA VAL A 142 -8.39 -14.32 -2.93
C VAL A 142 -8.32 -14.49 -1.41
N GLY A 143 -7.87 -15.64 -0.94
CA GLY A 143 -7.73 -15.92 0.49
C GLY A 143 -6.71 -14.97 1.15
N VAL A 144 -5.51 -14.83 0.58
CA VAL A 144 -4.48 -13.90 1.08
C VAL A 144 -4.96 -12.45 0.99
N GLN A 145 -5.63 -12.07 -0.10
CA GLN A 145 -6.19 -10.73 -0.26
C GLN A 145 -7.21 -10.37 0.82
N ASN A 146 -8.14 -11.29 1.12
CA ASN A 146 -9.17 -11.06 2.12
C ASN A 146 -8.56 -10.99 3.52
N TRP A 147 -7.55 -11.81 3.81
CA TRP A 147 -6.79 -11.76 5.04
C TRP A 147 -6.07 -10.41 5.18
N LEU A 148 -5.30 -9.99 4.20
CA LEU A 148 -4.61 -8.69 4.20
C LEU A 148 -5.59 -7.53 4.40
N ARG A 149 -6.72 -7.55 3.65
CA ARG A 149 -7.72 -6.50 3.79
C ARG A 149 -8.27 -6.41 5.21
N ARG A 150 -8.51 -7.53 5.87
CA ARG A 150 -8.95 -7.56 7.28
C ARG A 150 -7.88 -6.96 8.19
N GLN A 151 -6.60 -7.33 8.04
CA GLN A 151 -5.49 -6.76 8.81
C GLN A 151 -5.47 -5.22 8.72
N PHE A 152 -5.65 -4.68 7.50
CA PHE A 152 -5.61 -3.22 7.29
C PHE A 152 -6.90 -2.50 7.72
N VAL A 153 -8.07 -3.12 7.60
CA VAL A 153 -9.33 -2.55 8.13
C VAL A 153 -9.24 -2.40 9.64
N GLU A 154 -8.78 -3.44 10.33
CA GLU A 154 -8.64 -3.48 11.79
C GLU A 154 -7.41 -2.70 12.28
N ASN A 155 -6.57 -2.23 11.38
CA ASN A 155 -5.30 -1.54 11.68
C ASN A 155 -4.43 -2.33 12.65
N LEU A 156 -4.29 -3.64 12.39
CA LEU A 156 -3.45 -4.49 13.22
C LEU A 156 -1.98 -4.09 13.08
N ARG A 157 -1.23 -4.31 14.15
CA ARG A 157 0.21 -4.04 14.17
C ARG A 157 0.92 -4.87 13.12
N TYR A 158 1.86 -4.25 12.41
CA TYR A 158 2.58 -4.91 11.32
C TYR A 158 3.40 -6.12 11.78
N ASP A 159 4.05 -6.04 12.94
CA ASP A 159 4.78 -7.16 13.55
C ASP A 159 3.86 -8.34 13.88
N ASN A 160 2.63 -8.09 14.36
CA ASN A 160 1.62 -9.11 14.59
C ASN A 160 1.13 -9.73 13.27
N MET A 161 0.91 -8.93 12.23
CA MET A 161 0.54 -9.42 10.90
C MET A 161 1.61 -10.36 10.33
N VAL A 162 2.88 -10.00 10.45
CA VAL A 162 4.00 -10.85 10.01
C VAL A 162 4.08 -12.13 10.85
N SER A 163 3.92 -12.02 12.17
CA SER A 163 3.89 -13.19 13.06
C SER A 163 2.74 -14.13 12.72
N GLU A 164 1.52 -13.62 12.51
CA GLU A 164 0.36 -14.42 12.11
C GLU A 164 0.62 -15.16 10.80
N LEU A 165 1.23 -14.50 9.81
CA LEU A 165 1.63 -15.15 8.56
C LEU A 165 2.61 -16.30 8.81
N LEU A 166 3.67 -16.04 9.60
CA LEU A 166 4.74 -17.01 9.83
C LEU A 166 4.27 -18.24 10.61
N VAL A 167 3.35 -18.11 11.55
CA VAL A 167 2.84 -19.25 12.35
C VAL A 167 1.54 -19.86 11.82
N ALA A 168 1.09 -19.42 10.64
CA ALA A 168 -0.17 -19.89 10.06
C ALA A 168 -0.19 -21.42 9.90
N THR A 169 -1.24 -22.06 10.42
CA THR A 169 -1.42 -23.52 10.41
C THR A 169 -2.70 -23.96 9.72
N GLU A 170 -3.75 -23.12 9.74
CA GLU A 170 -5.05 -23.46 9.16
C GLU A 170 -5.28 -22.66 7.89
N GLY A 171 -5.61 -23.38 6.81
CA GLY A 171 -6.05 -22.81 5.56
C GLY A 171 -7.55 -22.93 5.42
N ASP A 172 -8.31 -21.97 5.91
CA ASP A 172 -9.58 -21.69 5.27
C ASP A 172 -9.28 -20.85 3.99
N GLN A 173 -10.27 -20.65 3.14
CA GLN A 173 -10.12 -19.88 1.89
C GLN A 173 -9.75 -18.40 2.13
N THR A 174 -9.57 -17.98 3.37
CA THR A 174 -9.34 -16.59 3.80
C THR A 174 -8.10 -16.41 4.67
N GLY A 175 -7.32 -17.47 4.91
CA GLY A 175 -6.19 -17.46 5.83
C GLY A 175 -4.83 -17.20 5.19
N PRO A 176 -3.84 -16.79 5.99
CA PRO A 176 -2.48 -16.53 5.55
C PRO A 176 -1.72 -17.81 5.16
N ALA A 177 -2.19 -18.99 5.59
CA ALA A 177 -1.58 -20.29 5.22
C ALA A 177 -1.51 -20.52 3.70
N LEU A 178 -2.37 -19.86 2.93
CA LEU A 178 -2.35 -19.94 1.47
C LEU A 178 -1.09 -19.34 0.84
N TYR A 179 -0.40 -18.44 1.54
CA TYR A 179 0.93 -17.95 1.15
C TYR A 179 1.95 -19.08 0.98
N TYR A 180 1.91 -20.05 1.89
CA TYR A 180 2.82 -21.19 1.85
C TYR A 180 2.60 -22.09 0.64
N THR A 181 1.34 -22.30 0.26
CA THR A 181 1.03 -23.12 -0.93
C THR A 181 1.36 -22.40 -2.24
N ALA A 182 1.27 -21.10 -2.27
CA ALA A 182 1.70 -20.31 -3.43
C ALA A 182 3.20 -20.43 -3.70
N LEU A 183 3.98 -20.77 -2.66
CA LEU A 183 5.42 -21.02 -2.71
C LEU A 183 5.79 -22.53 -2.59
N ASP A 184 4.84 -23.42 -2.88
CA ASP A 184 5.01 -24.88 -2.91
C ASP A 184 5.47 -25.51 -1.58
N LEU A 185 5.34 -24.80 -0.45
CA LEU A 185 5.92 -25.15 0.85
C LEU A 185 7.45 -25.37 0.79
N ALA A 186 8.13 -24.88 -0.25
CA ALA A 186 9.56 -25.07 -0.47
C ALA A 186 10.36 -24.15 0.47
N PRO A 187 11.22 -24.71 1.34
CA PRO A 187 11.98 -23.92 2.33
C PRO A 187 12.79 -22.79 1.70
N GLU A 188 13.42 -23.05 0.56
CA GLU A 188 14.23 -22.07 -0.18
C GLU A 188 13.38 -20.92 -0.74
N LYS A 189 12.19 -21.22 -1.30
CA LYS A 189 11.28 -20.20 -1.81
C LYS A 189 10.70 -19.35 -0.68
N LEU A 190 10.33 -19.97 0.44
CA LEU A 190 9.83 -19.30 1.62
C LEU A 190 10.90 -18.42 2.26
N ALA A 191 12.14 -18.90 2.32
CA ALA A 191 13.27 -18.13 2.83
C ALA A 191 13.54 -16.89 1.96
N GLY A 192 13.73 -17.06 0.66
CA GLY A 192 13.96 -15.94 -0.26
C GLY A 192 12.82 -14.91 -0.17
N SER A 193 11.58 -15.37 -0.30
CA SER A 193 10.40 -14.48 -0.26
C SER A 193 10.26 -13.74 1.08
N THR A 194 10.36 -14.41 2.23
CA THR A 194 10.20 -13.77 3.54
C THR A 194 11.35 -12.83 3.87
N ALA A 195 12.59 -13.17 3.53
CA ALA A 195 13.75 -12.30 3.70
C ALA A 195 13.61 -11.03 2.87
N ARG A 196 13.24 -11.14 1.62
CA ARG A 196 13.06 -10.03 0.70
C ARG A 196 11.91 -9.11 1.10
N ILE A 197 10.75 -9.68 1.46
CA ILE A 197 9.54 -8.91 1.77
C ILE A 197 9.64 -8.24 3.13
N PHE A 198 10.02 -8.98 4.17
CA PHE A 198 9.91 -8.52 5.56
C PHE A 198 11.22 -8.04 6.16
N LEU A 199 12.35 -8.51 5.64
CA LEU A 199 13.67 -8.08 6.12
C LEU A 199 14.38 -7.14 5.15
N GLY A 200 13.90 -7.02 3.90
CA GLY A 200 14.55 -6.21 2.87
C GLY A 200 15.90 -6.76 2.45
N LEU A 201 16.07 -8.07 2.46
CA LEU A 201 17.33 -8.74 2.17
C LEU A 201 17.21 -9.58 0.90
N GLN A 202 18.04 -9.31 -0.09
CA GLN A 202 18.17 -10.11 -1.31
C GLN A 202 19.23 -11.22 -1.10
N ILE A 203 18.82 -12.31 -0.45
CA ILE A 203 19.72 -13.42 -0.14
C ILE A 203 19.60 -14.61 -1.11
N GLU A 204 18.74 -14.54 -2.11
CA GLU A 204 18.45 -15.63 -3.04
C GLU A 204 19.69 -16.05 -3.85
N CYS A 205 20.61 -15.12 -4.15
CA CYS A 205 21.88 -15.49 -4.80
C CYS A 205 22.70 -16.47 -3.96
N ALA A 206 22.56 -16.41 -2.63
CA ALA A 206 23.24 -17.30 -1.71
C ALA A 206 22.62 -18.71 -1.63
N GLU A 207 21.53 -19.00 -2.33
CA GLU A 207 20.98 -20.35 -2.47
C GLU A 207 21.97 -21.33 -3.10
N CYS A 208 22.69 -20.92 -4.16
CA CYS A 208 23.57 -21.77 -4.94
C CYS A 208 25.06 -21.63 -4.61
N HIS A 209 25.50 -20.42 -4.24
CA HIS A 209 26.89 -20.07 -3.93
C HIS A 209 26.94 -18.87 -2.99
N ASP A 210 28.08 -18.59 -2.38
CA ASP A 210 28.26 -17.38 -1.58
C ASP A 210 27.94 -16.13 -2.42
N HIS A 211 27.25 -15.16 -1.83
CA HIS A 211 26.81 -13.96 -2.54
C HIS A 211 28.00 -13.20 -3.12
N PRO A 212 28.01 -12.84 -4.43
CA PRO A 212 29.19 -12.30 -5.10
C PRO A 212 29.58 -10.89 -4.65
N PHE A 213 28.64 -10.12 -4.11
CA PHE A 213 28.83 -8.69 -3.78
C PHE A 213 28.44 -8.34 -2.34
N ASP A 214 27.85 -9.27 -1.58
CA ASP A 214 27.45 -9.06 -0.19
C ASP A 214 28.03 -10.16 0.70
N ARG A 215 27.88 -9.99 2.01
CA ARG A 215 28.43 -10.88 3.06
C ARG A 215 27.77 -12.26 3.16
N TRP A 216 26.63 -12.47 2.51
CA TRP A 216 25.81 -13.66 2.66
C TRP A 216 26.47 -14.89 2.07
N LYS A 217 26.65 -15.92 2.92
CA LYS A 217 27.16 -17.22 2.52
C LYS A 217 26.01 -18.17 2.20
N GLN A 218 26.30 -19.19 1.42
CA GLN A 218 25.34 -20.25 1.15
C GLN A 218 24.81 -20.88 2.45
N SER A 219 25.68 -21.06 3.47
CA SER A 219 25.26 -21.51 4.80
C SER A 219 24.27 -20.58 5.50
N ASP A 220 24.34 -19.27 5.28
CA ASP A 220 23.45 -18.30 5.90
C ASP A 220 22.04 -18.39 5.29
N PHE A 221 21.96 -18.52 3.96
CA PHE A 221 20.71 -18.73 3.25
C PHE A 221 20.02 -20.03 3.71
N TRP A 222 20.75 -21.15 3.72
CA TRP A 222 20.18 -22.43 4.12
C TRP A 222 19.92 -22.51 5.63
N GLY A 223 20.65 -21.77 6.45
CA GLY A 223 20.34 -21.56 7.87
C GLY A 223 19.00 -20.87 8.06
N TYR A 224 18.73 -19.84 7.26
CA TYR A 224 17.42 -19.17 7.29
C TYR A 224 16.31 -20.08 6.70
N ALA A 225 16.58 -20.80 5.62
CA ALA A 225 15.64 -21.75 5.02
C ALA A 225 15.28 -22.91 5.99
N ALA A 226 16.18 -23.28 6.90
CA ALA A 226 15.96 -24.34 7.87
C ALA A 226 14.80 -24.05 8.86
N PHE A 227 14.38 -22.79 9.02
CA PHE A 227 13.17 -22.45 9.77
C PHE A 227 11.89 -23.02 9.12
N PHE A 228 11.90 -23.24 7.80
CA PHE A 228 10.76 -23.74 7.03
C PHE A 228 10.87 -25.24 6.69
N ALA A 229 11.96 -25.91 7.07
CA ALA A 229 12.24 -27.30 6.71
C ALA A 229 11.23 -28.31 7.27
N GLN A 230 10.52 -27.96 8.32
CA GLN A 230 9.61 -28.85 9.05
C GLN A 230 8.13 -28.63 8.68
N LEU A 231 7.87 -28.03 7.53
CA LEU A 231 6.51 -27.84 7.03
C LEU A 231 5.99 -29.09 6.32
N GLU A 232 4.72 -29.38 6.51
CA GLU A 232 4.00 -30.37 5.70
C GLU A 232 2.57 -29.93 5.40
N ARG A 233 2.05 -30.46 4.30
CA ARG A 233 0.66 -30.35 3.93
C ARG A 233 -0.11 -31.53 4.51
N GLU A 234 -1.05 -31.28 5.41
CA GLU A 234 -1.96 -32.29 5.90
C GLU A 234 -3.19 -32.39 4.99
N GLU A 235 -3.50 -33.59 4.52
CA GLU A 235 -4.75 -33.87 3.82
C GLU A 235 -5.89 -34.06 4.84
N SER A 236 -7.00 -33.33 4.63
CA SER A 236 -8.17 -33.47 5.49
C SER A 236 -8.83 -34.85 5.34
N ARG A 237 -8.91 -35.61 6.43
CA ARG A 237 -9.47 -36.94 6.49
C ARG A 237 -11.00 -37.01 6.31
N ARG A 238 -11.75 -35.91 6.09
CA ARG A 238 -13.22 -35.87 6.09
C ARG A 238 -13.87 -35.33 4.82
N GLY A 239 -13.24 -35.46 3.66
CA GLY A 239 -13.89 -35.11 2.38
C GLY A 239 -14.19 -33.63 2.14
N MET A 240 -13.88 -32.74 3.08
CA MET A 240 -13.81 -31.31 2.86
C MET A 240 -12.34 -30.98 2.61
N SER A 241 -12.01 -30.49 1.42
CA SER A 241 -10.67 -30.09 1.02
C SER A 241 -10.23 -28.81 1.78
N MET A 242 -10.00 -28.95 3.08
CA MET A 242 -9.35 -27.90 3.86
C MET A 242 -7.84 -28.13 3.79
N LEU A 243 -7.14 -27.19 3.20
CA LEU A 243 -5.69 -27.15 3.22
C LEU A 243 -5.23 -26.81 4.63
N ARG A 244 -4.56 -27.73 5.27
CA ARG A 244 -3.90 -27.51 6.56
C ARG A 244 -2.40 -27.62 6.41
N ILE A 245 -1.68 -26.64 6.96
CA ILE A 245 -0.24 -26.65 7.07
C ILE A 245 0.10 -26.99 8.51
N ALA A 246 0.98 -27.97 8.70
CA ALA A 246 1.45 -28.39 10.01
C ALA A 246 2.97 -28.29 10.09
N ASP A 247 3.48 -28.16 11.32
CA ASP A 247 4.89 -28.31 11.63
C ASP A 247 5.17 -29.74 12.09
N LYS A 248 6.13 -30.39 11.43
CA LYS A 248 6.66 -31.70 11.84
C LYS A 248 7.71 -31.54 12.93
N THR A 249 8.00 -32.63 13.59
CA THR A 249 9.11 -32.72 14.55
C THR A 249 10.45 -33.06 13.90
N SER A 250 10.45 -33.37 12.61
CA SER A 250 11.64 -33.73 11.83
C SER A 250 11.55 -33.14 10.42
N GLY A 251 12.65 -32.94 9.82
CA GLY A 251 12.81 -32.35 8.50
C GLY A 251 13.99 -31.38 8.54
N GLU A 252 14.97 -31.64 7.67
CA GLU A 252 16.19 -30.85 7.64
C GLU A 252 16.49 -30.42 6.21
N VAL A 253 17.09 -29.24 6.06
CA VAL A 253 17.71 -28.84 4.81
C VAL A 253 19.18 -29.23 4.78
N LYS A 254 19.68 -29.48 3.59
CA LYS A 254 21.10 -29.78 3.36
C LYS A 254 21.70 -28.74 2.43
N LEU A 255 22.98 -28.47 2.59
CA LEU A 255 23.71 -27.70 1.59
C LEU A 255 23.65 -28.39 0.23
N PRO A 256 23.37 -27.67 -0.86
CA PRO A 256 23.30 -28.24 -2.20
C PRO A 256 24.56 -29.05 -2.55
N ASN A 257 24.35 -30.22 -3.17
CA ASN A 257 25.39 -31.16 -3.58
C ASN A 257 26.25 -31.70 -2.43
N THR A 258 25.78 -31.64 -1.18
CA THR A 258 26.46 -32.22 -0.01
C THR A 258 25.49 -32.97 0.88
N GLU A 259 26.02 -33.75 1.84
CA GLU A 259 25.24 -34.40 2.90
C GLU A 259 25.20 -33.55 4.19
N THR A 260 25.74 -32.34 4.15
CA THR A 260 25.81 -31.44 5.32
C THR A 260 24.44 -30.87 5.67
N VAL A 261 23.92 -31.26 6.81
CA VAL A 261 22.67 -30.72 7.38
C VAL A 261 22.95 -29.33 7.91
N VAL A 262 22.04 -28.39 7.62
CA VAL A 262 22.09 -26.99 8.10
C VAL A 262 21.00 -26.77 9.14
N LEU A 263 21.40 -26.29 10.31
CA LEU A 263 20.48 -25.93 11.39
C LEU A 263 19.97 -24.48 11.23
N PRO A 264 18.82 -24.12 11.86
CA PRO A 264 18.28 -22.77 11.78
C PRO A 264 19.26 -21.70 12.27
N LEU A 265 19.46 -20.67 11.44
CA LEU A 265 20.23 -19.46 11.76
C LEU A 265 19.43 -18.22 11.32
N TYR A 266 19.33 -17.24 12.21
CA TYR A 266 18.79 -15.93 11.85
C TYR A 266 19.77 -15.17 10.93
N PRO A 267 19.28 -14.30 10.05
CA PRO A 267 20.14 -13.37 9.32
C PRO A 267 21.03 -12.58 10.28
N GLY A 268 22.35 -12.69 10.10
CA GLY A 268 23.36 -12.17 11.04
C GLY A 268 24.06 -13.26 11.86
N GLY A 269 23.70 -14.55 11.68
CA GLY A 269 24.44 -15.72 12.16
C GLY A 269 24.09 -16.16 13.59
N ALA A 270 23.10 -15.56 14.25
CA ALA A 270 22.64 -16.03 15.56
C ALA A 270 21.75 -17.28 15.40
N ALA A 271 21.97 -18.31 16.20
CA ALA A 271 21.09 -19.47 16.30
C ALA A 271 19.93 -19.18 17.27
N PRO A 272 18.77 -19.84 17.09
CA PRO A 272 17.74 -19.89 18.14
C PRO A 272 18.34 -20.40 19.45
N ARG A 273 17.83 -19.90 20.58
CA ARG A 273 18.30 -20.37 21.88
C ARG A 273 17.79 -21.79 22.14
N GLU A 274 18.59 -22.60 22.83
CA GLU A 274 18.19 -23.98 23.19
C GLU A 274 16.94 -24.04 24.09
N ASP A 275 16.66 -22.97 24.85
CA ASP A 275 15.50 -22.84 25.71
C ASP A 275 14.29 -22.17 25.03
N GLU A 276 14.40 -21.75 23.76
CA GLU A 276 13.29 -21.22 23.00
C GLU A 276 12.25 -22.31 22.71
N LEU A 277 11.04 -22.12 23.24
CA LEU A 277 9.93 -23.05 23.07
C LEU A 277 9.23 -22.82 21.72
N GLY A 278 8.63 -23.90 21.21
CA GLY A 278 7.78 -23.84 20.02
C GLY A 278 8.43 -24.40 18.77
N THR A 279 7.72 -24.27 17.65
CA THR A 279 8.20 -24.72 16.34
C THR A 279 9.25 -23.75 15.80
N ARG A 280 10.04 -24.18 14.81
CA ARG A 280 11.05 -23.33 14.14
C ARG A 280 10.42 -22.03 13.58
N ARG A 281 9.23 -22.12 12.97
CA ARG A 281 8.51 -20.93 12.48
C ARG A 281 8.07 -19.99 13.62
N MET A 282 7.69 -20.54 14.77
CA MET A 282 7.36 -19.72 15.94
C MET A 282 8.59 -18.97 16.47
N GLN A 283 9.75 -19.62 16.54
CA GLN A 283 11.01 -18.97 16.91
C GLN A 283 11.36 -17.85 15.91
N LEU A 284 11.21 -18.11 14.61
CA LEU A 284 11.40 -17.10 13.57
C LEU A 284 10.43 -15.91 13.74
N ALA A 285 9.15 -16.18 14.01
CA ALA A 285 8.15 -15.14 14.21
C ALA A 285 8.47 -14.25 15.42
N ILE A 286 8.87 -14.85 16.55
CA ILE A 286 9.28 -14.12 17.77
C ILE A 286 10.50 -13.24 17.47
N TRP A 287 11.53 -13.78 16.80
CA TRP A 287 12.71 -13.01 16.43
C TRP A 287 12.36 -11.86 15.47
N MET A 288 11.54 -12.13 14.47
CA MET A 288 11.18 -11.13 13.46
C MET A 288 10.34 -9.99 14.06
N ALA A 289 9.41 -10.31 14.97
CA ALA A 289 8.57 -9.31 15.65
C ALA A 289 9.25 -8.60 16.83
N SER A 290 10.49 -8.97 17.17
CA SER A 290 11.23 -8.29 18.23
C SER A 290 11.45 -6.82 17.90
N ARG A 291 11.31 -5.94 18.91
CA ARG A 291 11.62 -4.51 18.78
C ARG A 291 13.09 -4.25 18.41
N ASP A 292 13.96 -5.18 18.80
CA ASP A 292 15.41 -5.12 18.53
C ASP A 292 15.79 -5.77 17.18
N ASN A 293 14.80 -6.23 16.40
CA ASN A 293 15.08 -6.76 15.07
C ASN A 293 15.62 -5.65 14.16
N PRO A 294 16.82 -5.80 13.57
CA PRO A 294 17.46 -4.72 12.83
C PRO A 294 16.87 -4.48 11.44
N TYR A 295 15.98 -5.36 10.97
CA TYR A 295 15.51 -5.38 9.58
C TYR A 295 14.04 -5.02 9.43
N LEU A 296 13.13 -5.63 10.22
CA LEU A 296 11.67 -5.55 10.00
C LEU A 296 11.17 -4.11 9.87
N ALA A 297 11.51 -3.25 10.83
CA ALA A 297 11.07 -1.86 10.83
C ALA A 297 11.68 -1.06 9.66
N LYS A 298 12.96 -1.29 9.35
CA LYS A 298 13.66 -0.65 8.22
C LYS A 298 13.06 -1.04 6.89
N ALA A 299 12.83 -2.34 6.68
CA ALA A 299 12.23 -2.85 5.45
C ALA A 299 10.82 -2.31 5.23
N ALA A 300 9.99 -2.30 6.28
CA ALA A 300 8.63 -1.75 6.20
C ALA A 300 8.65 -0.23 5.93
N ALA A 301 9.47 0.53 6.67
CA ALA A 301 9.58 1.97 6.51
C ALA A 301 10.07 2.34 5.10
N ASN A 302 11.09 1.65 4.58
CA ASN A 302 11.61 1.86 3.24
C ASN A 302 10.57 1.55 2.16
N ARG A 303 9.80 0.48 2.33
CA ARG A 303 8.75 0.10 1.39
C ARG A 303 7.60 1.11 1.36
N VAL A 304 7.14 1.58 2.52
CA VAL A 304 6.10 2.62 2.59
C VAL A 304 6.62 3.94 1.99
N TRP A 305 7.87 4.28 2.30
CA TRP A 305 8.53 5.43 1.68
C TRP A 305 8.55 5.29 0.14
N GLY A 306 9.02 4.15 -0.39
CA GLY A 306 9.06 3.88 -1.82
C GLY A 306 7.68 3.97 -2.50
N GLN A 307 6.62 3.49 -1.85
CA GLN A 307 5.25 3.61 -2.36
C GLN A 307 4.80 5.07 -2.49
N LEU A 308 5.13 5.91 -1.51
CA LEU A 308 4.73 7.31 -1.50
C LEU A 308 5.61 8.19 -2.41
N PHE A 309 6.93 8.01 -2.36
CA PHE A 309 7.89 8.85 -3.07
C PHE A 309 8.41 8.26 -4.39
N GLY A 310 7.92 7.08 -4.79
CA GLY A 310 8.30 6.43 -6.06
C GLY A 310 9.69 5.79 -6.05
N ARG A 311 10.45 5.96 -4.98
CA ARG A 311 11.73 5.28 -4.71
C ARG A 311 11.95 5.15 -3.21
N GLY A 312 12.70 4.14 -2.79
CA GLY A 312 13.10 3.98 -1.40
C GLY A 312 14.15 4.98 -0.94
N LEU A 313 14.36 5.09 0.37
CA LEU A 313 15.59 5.66 0.93
C LEU A 313 16.78 4.77 0.60
N VAL A 314 16.56 3.47 0.56
CA VAL A 314 17.41 2.45 -0.07
C VAL A 314 16.71 1.96 -1.32
N GLU A 315 17.39 1.93 -2.46
CA GLU A 315 16.83 1.52 -3.76
C GLU A 315 17.76 0.49 -4.42
N PRO A 316 17.30 -0.72 -4.78
CA PRO A 316 15.92 -1.24 -4.63
C PRO A 316 15.43 -1.33 -3.17
N VAL A 317 14.10 -1.21 -2.97
CA VAL A 317 13.50 -1.11 -1.61
C VAL A 317 13.71 -2.36 -0.73
N ASP A 318 14.08 -3.47 -1.32
CA ASP A 318 14.27 -4.78 -0.71
C ASP A 318 15.74 -5.24 -0.74
N ASP A 319 16.68 -4.29 -0.86
CA ASP A 319 18.13 -4.55 -0.92
C ASP A 319 18.89 -3.76 0.15
N LEU A 320 18.55 -4.05 1.42
CA LEU A 320 19.17 -3.43 2.58
C LEU A 320 20.50 -4.10 2.91
N GLY A 321 21.60 -3.45 2.55
CA GLY A 321 22.93 -3.97 2.81
C GLY A 321 24.01 -2.90 2.86
N PRO A 322 25.20 -3.24 3.37
CA PRO A 322 26.34 -2.31 3.41
C PRO A 322 26.79 -1.83 2.02
N HIS A 323 26.50 -2.61 0.98
CA HIS A 323 26.82 -2.31 -0.41
C HIS A 323 25.85 -1.28 -1.01
N ASN A 324 24.68 -1.07 -0.39
CA ASN A 324 23.61 -0.21 -0.87
C ASN A 324 23.17 0.76 0.25
N PRO A 325 23.94 1.82 0.54
CA PRO A 325 23.65 2.73 1.63
C PRO A 325 22.42 3.59 1.34
N PRO A 326 21.62 3.93 2.37
CA PRO A 326 20.46 4.80 2.20
C PRO A 326 20.86 6.20 1.74
N SER A 327 20.02 6.83 0.92
CA SER A 327 20.21 8.20 0.46
C SER A 327 20.25 9.21 1.62
N HIS A 328 19.53 8.94 2.70
CA HIS A 328 19.47 9.73 3.94
C HIS A 328 19.63 8.81 5.15
N PRO A 329 20.87 8.45 5.56
CA PRO A 329 21.10 7.40 6.57
C PRO A 329 20.44 7.70 7.93
N GLU A 330 20.64 8.91 8.46
CA GLU A 330 20.08 9.30 9.76
C GLU A 330 18.55 9.34 9.73
N LEU A 331 17.96 9.87 8.67
CA LEU A 331 16.53 9.87 8.46
C LEU A 331 15.96 8.44 8.42
N PHE A 332 16.65 7.52 7.76
CA PHE A 332 16.23 6.14 7.64
C PHE A 332 16.17 5.44 9.01
N ASP A 333 17.19 5.64 9.84
CA ASP A 333 17.23 5.10 11.19
C ASP A 333 16.16 5.73 12.10
N GLU A 334 15.99 7.05 12.05
CA GLU A 334 14.97 7.78 12.81
C GLU A 334 13.55 7.35 12.42
N LEU A 335 13.28 7.15 11.14
CA LEU A 335 11.98 6.70 10.64
C LEU A 335 11.66 5.26 11.06
N ALA A 336 12.65 4.36 10.97
CA ALA A 336 12.50 2.98 11.44
C ALA A 336 12.23 2.92 12.95
N GLN A 337 12.96 3.71 13.75
CA GLN A 337 12.74 3.80 15.19
C GLN A 337 11.34 4.37 15.51
N TYR A 338 10.91 5.42 14.84
CA TYR A 338 9.56 5.96 14.98
C TYR A 338 8.49 4.91 14.68
N PHE A 339 8.69 4.09 13.64
CA PHE A 339 7.75 3.02 13.31
C PHE A 339 7.67 1.96 14.43
N VAL A 340 8.79 1.58 15.05
CA VAL A 340 8.82 0.73 16.24
C VAL A 340 8.08 1.38 17.40
N ASP A 341 8.36 2.66 17.71
CA ASP A 341 7.80 3.38 18.86
C ASP A 341 6.31 3.66 18.70
N SER A 342 5.81 3.82 17.46
CA SER A 342 4.39 3.89 17.15
C SER A 342 3.65 2.54 17.27
N GLY A 343 4.33 1.47 17.72
CA GLY A 343 3.78 0.12 17.83
C GLY A 343 3.60 -0.56 16.48
N PHE A 344 4.50 -0.33 15.53
CA PHE A 344 4.43 -0.88 14.18
C PHE A 344 3.13 -0.55 13.46
N ASN A 345 2.64 0.68 13.64
CA ASN A 345 1.37 1.16 13.08
C ASN A 345 1.57 1.70 11.65
N LEU A 346 1.23 0.90 10.64
CA LEU A 346 1.35 1.30 9.22
C LEU A 346 0.51 2.53 8.90
N ARG A 347 -0.73 2.62 9.39
CA ARG A 347 -1.61 3.77 9.15
C ARG A 347 -0.99 5.06 9.67
N GLU A 348 -0.34 4.99 10.83
CA GLU A 348 0.38 6.13 11.41
C GLU A 348 1.60 6.52 10.58
N LEU A 349 2.32 5.55 10.04
CA LEU A 349 3.46 5.80 9.16
C LEU A 349 3.02 6.50 7.86
N TYR A 350 1.94 6.04 7.21
CA TYR A 350 1.36 6.74 6.04
C TYR A 350 0.90 8.16 6.39
N ARG A 351 0.23 8.33 7.54
CA ARG A 351 -0.22 9.63 8.02
C ARG A 351 0.95 10.61 8.20
N THR A 352 2.02 10.14 8.80
CA THR A 352 3.24 10.92 9.04
C THR A 352 3.88 11.36 7.74
N LEU A 353 4.14 10.44 6.84
CA LEU A 353 4.86 10.72 5.59
C LEU A 353 4.07 11.65 4.66
N THR A 354 2.75 11.51 4.57
CA THR A 354 1.91 12.37 3.73
C THR A 354 1.76 13.81 4.24
N ARG A 355 2.15 14.08 5.50
CA ARG A 355 2.18 15.43 6.08
C ARG A 355 3.49 16.18 5.87
N THR A 356 4.56 15.50 5.45
CA THR A 356 5.87 16.13 5.23
C THR A 356 5.83 17.15 4.09
N LYS A 357 6.69 18.17 4.17
CA LYS A 357 6.86 19.15 3.09
C LYS A 357 7.29 18.46 1.79
N ALA A 358 8.20 17.47 1.89
CA ALA A 358 8.68 16.72 0.74
C ALA A 358 7.54 16.05 -0.04
N TYR A 359 6.59 15.40 0.65
CA TYR A 359 5.42 14.81 0.02
C TYR A 359 4.47 15.85 -0.58
N GLN A 360 4.40 17.03 0.01
CA GLN A 360 3.51 18.12 -0.42
C GLN A 360 4.14 19.09 -1.43
N ARG A 361 5.38 18.87 -1.88
CA ARG A 361 6.00 19.62 -2.99
C ARG A 361 5.30 19.32 -4.30
N THR A 362 5.31 20.31 -5.22
CA THR A 362 4.87 20.05 -6.59
C THR A 362 5.83 19.10 -7.31
N SER A 363 5.29 18.37 -8.28
CA SER A 363 6.09 17.55 -9.20
C SER A 363 6.69 18.37 -10.35
N GLU A 364 6.20 19.60 -10.57
CA GLU A 364 6.70 20.50 -11.58
C GLU A 364 8.13 20.94 -11.29
N TRP A 365 8.94 21.01 -12.36
CA TRP A 365 10.30 21.51 -12.30
C TRP A 365 10.63 22.26 -13.59
N THR A 366 11.01 23.52 -13.46
CA THR A 366 11.18 24.42 -14.60
C THR A 366 12.64 24.67 -14.97
N THR A 367 13.59 24.27 -14.13
CA THR A 367 15.02 24.53 -14.31
C THR A 367 15.74 23.25 -14.73
N GLU A 368 16.49 23.29 -15.82
CA GLU A 368 17.31 22.17 -16.28
C GLU A 368 18.80 22.38 -15.89
N PRO A 369 19.51 21.31 -15.51
CA PRO A 369 19.02 19.93 -15.37
C PRO A 369 18.17 19.72 -14.11
N ALA A 370 17.22 18.79 -14.17
CA ALA A 370 16.46 18.39 -12.99
C ALA A 370 17.41 17.79 -11.93
N PRO A 371 17.20 18.09 -10.64
CA PRO A 371 18.03 17.53 -9.56
C PRO A 371 17.85 16.02 -9.45
N PRO A 372 18.87 15.31 -8.93
CA PRO A 372 18.77 13.88 -8.63
C PRO A 372 17.54 13.56 -7.78
N ALA A 373 16.81 12.50 -8.16
CA ALA A 373 15.54 12.16 -7.51
C ALA A 373 15.70 11.81 -6.02
N GLU A 374 16.86 11.30 -5.61
CA GLU A 374 17.19 10.97 -4.21
C GLU A 374 17.26 12.18 -3.29
N LEU A 375 17.40 13.38 -3.82
CA LEU A 375 17.42 14.62 -3.03
C LEU A 375 16.01 15.10 -2.66
N LEU A 376 14.96 14.56 -3.29
CA LEU A 376 13.56 14.92 -3.01
C LEU A 376 13.27 16.42 -3.15
N ALA A 377 13.97 17.10 -4.06
CA ALA A 377 13.79 18.53 -4.33
C ALA A 377 12.38 18.85 -4.86
N ARG A 378 11.78 17.91 -5.56
CA ARG A 378 10.39 17.91 -6.02
C ARG A 378 9.75 16.57 -5.76
N MET A 379 8.42 16.47 -5.85
CA MET A 379 7.74 15.17 -5.82
C MET A 379 8.00 14.43 -7.12
N PRO A 380 8.50 13.18 -7.09
CA PRO A 380 8.70 12.39 -8.30
C PRO A 380 7.37 12.04 -8.98
N LEU A 381 7.39 11.97 -10.31
CA LEU A 381 6.28 11.42 -11.09
C LEU A 381 6.27 9.90 -10.97
N LYS A 382 5.11 9.33 -10.66
CA LYS A 382 4.92 7.88 -10.55
C LYS A 382 3.92 7.42 -11.60
N ALA A 383 4.26 6.42 -12.40
CA ALA A 383 3.28 5.79 -13.26
C ALA A 383 2.20 5.10 -12.42
N LEU A 384 0.94 5.22 -12.82
CA LEU A 384 -0.14 4.48 -12.17
C LEU A 384 0.02 2.99 -12.41
N SER A 385 -0.13 2.18 -11.37
CA SER A 385 -0.17 0.73 -11.53
C SER A 385 -1.39 0.30 -12.37
N ALA A 386 -1.33 -0.90 -12.94
CA ALA A 386 -2.44 -1.47 -13.69
C ALA A 386 -3.75 -1.49 -12.89
N ASP A 387 -3.66 -1.80 -11.58
CA ASP A 387 -4.79 -1.76 -10.67
C ASP A 387 -5.36 -0.34 -10.53
N GLN A 388 -4.50 0.67 -10.33
CA GLN A 388 -4.92 2.06 -10.18
C GLN A 388 -5.57 2.60 -11.46
N LEU A 389 -5.02 2.26 -12.63
CA LEU A 389 -5.60 2.64 -13.93
C LEU A 389 -6.98 2.03 -14.11
N TYR A 390 -7.12 0.71 -13.90
CA TYR A 390 -8.40 0.03 -14.04
C TYR A 390 -9.46 0.57 -13.08
N ASP A 391 -9.09 0.70 -11.81
CA ASP A 391 -10.02 1.14 -10.76
C ASP A 391 -10.42 2.62 -10.95
N SER A 392 -9.52 3.47 -11.46
CA SER A 392 -9.82 4.86 -11.84
C SER A 392 -10.75 4.94 -13.07
N LEU A 393 -10.52 4.12 -14.10
CA LEU A 393 -11.42 4.01 -15.26
C LEU A 393 -12.82 3.55 -14.84
N ASN A 394 -12.91 2.52 -13.97
CA ASN A 394 -14.20 2.05 -13.46
C ASN A 394 -14.95 3.14 -12.67
N ARG A 395 -14.22 4.00 -11.96
CA ARG A 395 -14.81 5.14 -11.28
C ARG A 395 -15.39 6.15 -12.27
N ILE A 396 -14.69 6.46 -13.35
CA ILE A 396 -15.16 7.34 -14.43
C ILE A 396 -16.38 6.75 -15.13
N LEU A 397 -16.34 5.44 -15.41
CA LEU A 397 -17.45 4.68 -16.00
C LEU A 397 -18.62 4.49 -15.04
N ASN A 398 -18.50 4.92 -13.77
CA ASN A 398 -19.47 4.68 -12.71
C ASN A 398 -19.91 3.20 -12.65
N ARG A 399 -19.03 2.28 -13.02
CA ARG A 399 -19.28 0.85 -12.85
C ARG A 399 -19.30 0.54 -11.37
N THR A 400 -20.28 -0.24 -10.95
CA THR A 400 -20.33 -0.72 -9.57
C THR A 400 -19.10 -1.59 -9.34
N PRO A 401 -18.24 -1.28 -8.36
CA PRO A 401 -17.08 -2.13 -8.10
C PRO A 401 -17.53 -3.56 -7.88
N ALA A 402 -16.77 -4.53 -8.35
CA ALA A 402 -16.98 -5.95 -8.10
C ALA A 402 -17.04 -6.31 -6.58
N GLN A 403 -16.84 -5.34 -5.70
CA GLN A 403 -17.11 -5.43 -4.26
C GLN A 403 -18.51 -5.90 -3.91
N GLN A 404 -19.51 -5.67 -4.77
CA GLN A 404 -20.85 -6.27 -4.62
C GLN A 404 -20.89 -7.74 -5.06
N MET A 405 -19.89 -8.23 -5.77
CA MET A 405 -19.77 -9.62 -6.23
C MET A 405 -18.73 -10.44 -5.45
N GLY A 406 -18.21 -9.94 -4.33
CA GLY A 406 -17.28 -10.65 -3.44
C GLY A 406 -15.88 -10.07 -3.39
N SER A 407 -15.05 -10.22 -4.41
CA SER A 407 -13.67 -9.71 -4.42
C SER A 407 -13.33 -9.06 -5.78
N PRO A 408 -12.69 -7.88 -5.79
CA PRO A 408 -12.23 -7.26 -7.05
C PRO A 408 -11.30 -8.15 -7.88
N ILE A 409 -10.61 -9.10 -7.25
CA ILE A 409 -9.72 -10.06 -7.92
C ILE A 409 -10.50 -11.05 -8.78
N LEU A 410 -11.76 -11.30 -8.46
CA LEU A 410 -12.61 -12.23 -9.22
C LEU A 410 -13.23 -11.59 -10.48
N ASP A 411 -13.04 -10.29 -10.69
CA ASP A 411 -13.49 -9.63 -11.92
C ASP A 411 -12.60 -10.05 -13.11
N PRO A 412 -13.12 -10.83 -14.08
CA PRO A 412 -12.33 -11.31 -15.22
C PRO A 412 -11.82 -10.18 -16.11
N GLN A 413 -12.56 -9.06 -16.20
CA GLN A 413 -12.13 -7.89 -16.98
C GLN A 413 -10.93 -7.23 -16.33
N ARG A 414 -10.98 -7.06 -14.99
CA ARG A 414 -9.85 -6.55 -14.22
C ARG A 414 -8.61 -7.43 -14.34
N GLN A 415 -8.79 -8.75 -14.22
CA GLN A 415 -7.69 -9.70 -14.37
C GLN A 415 -7.04 -9.61 -15.75
N ALA A 416 -7.85 -9.59 -16.81
CA ALA A 416 -7.35 -9.48 -18.17
C ALA A 416 -6.63 -8.15 -18.44
N PHE A 417 -7.15 -7.04 -17.88
CA PHE A 417 -6.54 -5.72 -17.99
C PHE A 417 -5.19 -5.68 -17.26
N VAL A 418 -5.17 -6.10 -15.99
CA VAL A 418 -3.96 -6.11 -15.16
C VAL A 418 -2.90 -7.03 -15.74
N ALA A 419 -3.26 -8.26 -16.12
CA ALA A 419 -2.31 -9.21 -16.71
C ALA A 419 -1.68 -8.70 -18.02
N ARG A 420 -2.44 -7.95 -18.83
CA ARG A 420 -1.92 -7.36 -20.06
C ARG A 420 -0.85 -6.30 -19.81
N LEU A 421 -1.02 -5.52 -18.74
CA LEU A 421 -0.09 -4.44 -18.39
C LEU A 421 1.09 -4.90 -17.56
N GLU A 422 0.91 -5.91 -16.68
CA GLU A 422 1.98 -6.45 -15.84
C GLU A 422 2.97 -7.34 -16.61
N ALA A 423 2.60 -7.84 -17.79
CA ALA A 423 3.46 -8.69 -18.62
C ALA A 423 4.78 -8.03 -19.09
N THR A 424 5.00 -6.76 -18.79
CA THR A 424 6.14 -5.96 -19.26
C THR A 424 7.14 -5.52 -18.19
N GLY A 425 6.89 -5.80 -16.88
CA GLY A 425 7.76 -5.37 -15.79
C GLY A 425 8.42 -6.54 -15.06
N ASN A 426 9.68 -6.39 -14.70
CA ASN A 426 10.43 -7.40 -13.94
C ASN A 426 10.19 -7.31 -12.41
N SER A 427 9.54 -6.24 -11.92
CA SER A 427 9.25 -6.02 -10.50
C SER A 427 7.90 -5.32 -10.32
N PRO A 428 7.09 -5.73 -9.32
CA PRO A 428 5.85 -5.04 -8.95
C PRO A 428 6.03 -3.58 -8.50
N LEU A 429 7.26 -3.19 -8.14
CA LEU A 429 7.62 -1.84 -7.70
C LEU A 429 8.27 -1.01 -8.82
N GLU A 430 8.71 -1.66 -9.90
CA GLU A 430 9.36 -1.03 -11.06
C GLU A 430 8.39 -0.94 -12.25
N TYR A 431 7.15 -0.54 -12.01
CA TYR A 431 6.22 -0.33 -13.09
C TYR A 431 6.70 0.82 -13.99
N GLN A 432 7.29 0.48 -15.12
CA GLN A 432 7.63 1.44 -16.16
C GLN A 432 6.46 1.56 -17.14
N ALA A 433 5.94 2.77 -17.27
CA ALA A 433 4.95 3.09 -18.30
C ALA A 433 5.54 2.76 -19.68
N GLY A 434 5.06 1.70 -20.29
CA GLY A 434 5.58 1.18 -21.56
C GLY A 434 4.62 1.39 -22.72
N VAL A 435 5.10 1.01 -23.92
CA VAL A 435 4.31 1.06 -25.18
C VAL A 435 2.98 0.30 -25.04
N LEU A 436 2.93 -0.81 -24.30
CA LEU A 436 1.70 -1.58 -24.09
C LEU A 436 0.66 -0.82 -23.25
N GLN A 437 1.09 -0.03 -22.27
CA GLN A 437 0.18 0.84 -21.51
C GLN A 437 -0.43 1.89 -22.45
N ALA A 438 0.41 2.58 -23.23
CA ALA A 438 -0.06 3.57 -24.19
C ALA A 438 -1.05 2.94 -25.20
N LEU A 439 -0.72 1.77 -25.77
CA LEU A 439 -1.60 1.06 -26.70
C LEU A 439 -2.91 0.60 -26.05
N THR A 440 -2.89 0.20 -24.78
CA THR A 440 -4.09 -0.20 -24.02
C THR A 440 -4.99 1.00 -23.77
N LEU A 441 -4.42 2.16 -23.45
CA LEU A 441 -5.19 3.40 -23.29
C LEU A 441 -5.73 3.91 -24.63
N LEU A 442 -4.96 3.81 -25.71
CA LEU A 442 -5.39 4.28 -27.05
C LEU A 442 -6.51 3.42 -27.66
N ASN A 443 -6.45 2.09 -27.51
CA ASN A 443 -7.29 1.15 -28.25
C ASN A 443 -8.08 0.16 -27.36
N GLY A 444 -8.03 0.30 -26.04
CA GLY A 444 -8.71 -0.61 -25.11
C GLY A 444 -10.23 -0.51 -25.18
N THR A 445 -10.91 -1.64 -25.04
CA THR A 445 -12.38 -1.70 -24.99
C THR A 445 -12.95 -0.83 -23.88
N ASP A 446 -12.24 -0.74 -22.74
CA ASP A 446 -12.66 0.08 -21.60
C ASP A 446 -12.65 1.58 -21.93
N ILE A 447 -11.65 2.05 -22.67
CA ILE A 447 -11.59 3.43 -23.16
C ILE A 447 -12.68 3.69 -24.20
N ALA A 448 -12.86 2.76 -25.16
CA ALA A 448 -13.91 2.87 -26.17
C ALA A 448 -15.31 2.93 -25.54
N GLU A 449 -15.57 2.19 -24.45
CA GLU A 449 -16.82 2.28 -23.68
C GLU A 449 -16.92 3.57 -22.90
N ALA A 450 -15.83 4.02 -22.25
CA ALA A 450 -15.78 5.26 -21.47
C ALA A 450 -16.12 6.48 -22.33
N THR A 451 -15.69 6.48 -23.59
CA THR A 451 -15.82 7.61 -24.52
C THR A 451 -17.01 7.51 -25.47
N HIS A 452 -17.79 6.40 -25.40
CA HIS A 452 -18.98 6.23 -26.24
C HIS A 452 -20.18 6.98 -25.61
N PRO A 453 -20.84 7.90 -26.35
CA PRO A 453 -21.91 8.75 -25.81
C PRO A 453 -23.06 7.98 -25.14
N GLU A 454 -23.47 6.84 -25.73
CA GLU A 454 -24.59 6.04 -25.23
C GLU A 454 -24.22 5.01 -24.16
N ARG A 455 -22.91 4.75 -23.97
CA ARG A 455 -22.41 3.72 -23.04
C ARG A 455 -21.77 4.30 -21.79
N SER A 456 -21.31 5.55 -21.86
CA SER A 456 -20.65 6.24 -20.77
C SER A 456 -21.66 6.92 -19.84
N PRO A 457 -21.84 6.47 -18.61
CA PRO A 457 -22.68 7.15 -17.64
C PRO A 457 -22.18 8.57 -17.32
N LEU A 458 -20.87 8.82 -17.41
CA LEU A 458 -20.30 10.15 -17.24
C LEU A 458 -20.78 11.08 -18.36
N LEU A 459 -20.64 10.65 -19.63
CA LEU A 459 -21.08 11.46 -20.77
C LEU A 459 -22.59 11.71 -20.75
N GLY A 460 -23.39 10.70 -20.43
CA GLY A 460 -24.83 10.86 -20.27
C GLY A 460 -25.21 11.87 -19.20
N GLY A 461 -24.47 11.92 -18.08
CA GLY A 461 -24.67 12.92 -17.02
C GLY A 461 -24.19 14.31 -17.43
N VAL A 462 -23.08 14.40 -18.15
CA VAL A 462 -22.47 15.68 -18.58
C VAL A 462 -23.25 16.30 -19.74
N ASP A 463 -23.88 15.50 -20.62
CA ASP A 463 -24.70 16.01 -21.73
C ASP A 463 -26.11 16.45 -21.31
N ALA A 464 -26.38 16.50 -20.00
CA ALA A 464 -27.67 16.98 -19.50
C ALA A 464 -28.00 18.40 -20.01
N PRO A 465 -29.26 18.68 -20.45
CA PRO A 465 -29.63 19.91 -21.16
C PRO A 465 -29.52 21.18 -20.32
N PHE A 466 -29.47 21.06 -18.99
CA PHE A 466 -29.33 22.19 -18.05
C PHE A 466 -27.89 22.59 -17.75
N LEU A 467 -26.90 21.85 -18.26
CA LEU A 467 -25.47 22.18 -18.08
C LEU A 467 -25.00 23.09 -19.23
N THR A 468 -24.17 24.08 -18.89
CA THR A 468 -23.43 24.86 -19.90
C THR A 468 -22.23 24.11 -20.42
N ASP A 469 -21.71 24.49 -21.58
CA ASP A 469 -20.55 23.80 -22.17
C ASP A 469 -19.29 23.98 -21.30
N GLU A 470 -19.14 25.11 -20.59
CA GLU A 470 -18.07 25.31 -19.60
C GLU A 470 -18.15 24.31 -18.45
N LEU A 471 -19.36 24.08 -17.90
CA LEU A 471 -19.56 23.12 -16.81
C LEU A 471 -19.36 21.67 -17.29
N ARG A 472 -19.68 21.38 -18.55
CA ARG A 472 -19.41 20.08 -19.18
C ARG A 472 -17.92 19.81 -19.25
N VAL A 473 -17.16 20.74 -19.83
CA VAL A 473 -15.70 20.65 -19.95
C VAL A 473 -15.06 20.56 -18.57
N GLU A 474 -15.40 21.45 -17.64
CA GLU A 474 -14.90 21.41 -16.28
C GLU A 474 -15.15 20.03 -15.62
N THR A 475 -16.35 19.48 -15.76
CA THR A 475 -16.71 18.20 -15.14
C THR A 475 -15.86 17.05 -15.70
N LEU A 476 -15.54 17.04 -17.00
CA LEU A 476 -14.65 16.04 -17.60
C LEU A 476 -13.23 16.14 -17.04
N PHE A 477 -12.67 17.35 -16.88
CA PHE A 477 -11.36 17.56 -16.26
C PHE A 477 -11.36 17.13 -14.79
N LEU A 478 -12.37 17.51 -14.02
CA LEU A 478 -12.48 17.10 -12.61
C LEU A 478 -12.60 15.59 -12.46
N ALA A 479 -13.32 14.90 -13.37
CA ALA A 479 -13.50 13.45 -13.33
C ALA A 479 -12.22 12.68 -13.68
N THR A 480 -11.40 13.19 -14.59
CA THR A 480 -10.22 12.50 -15.13
C THR A 480 -8.92 12.96 -14.47
N LEU A 481 -8.69 14.27 -14.43
CA LEU A 481 -7.44 14.87 -13.97
C LEU A 481 -7.53 15.46 -12.56
N SER A 482 -8.73 15.49 -11.96
CA SER A 482 -8.97 16.01 -10.59
C SER A 482 -8.65 17.49 -10.42
N ARG A 483 -8.62 18.26 -11.51
CA ARG A 483 -8.39 19.71 -11.55
C ARG A 483 -9.31 20.38 -12.56
N PRO A 484 -9.57 21.68 -12.43
CA PRO A 484 -10.19 22.45 -13.51
C PRO A 484 -9.26 22.55 -14.74
N PRO A 485 -9.82 22.77 -15.95
CA PRO A 485 -9.00 23.07 -17.12
C PRO A 485 -8.26 24.41 -16.97
N THR A 486 -7.08 24.51 -17.57
CA THR A 486 -6.43 25.80 -17.79
C THR A 486 -7.25 26.64 -18.77
N GLU A 487 -6.94 27.92 -18.88
CA GLU A 487 -7.64 28.81 -19.81
C GLU A 487 -7.48 28.37 -21.29
N GLU A 488 -6.29 27.87 -21.62
CA GLU A 488 -5.98 27.37 -22.97
C GLU A 488 -6.72 26.06 -23.27
N GLU A 489 -6.70 25.11 -22.33
CA GLU A 489 -7.44 23.84 -22.43
C GLU A 489 -8.94 24.10 -22.55
N ARG A 490 -9.47 25.01 -21.74
CA ARG A 490 -10.88 25.39 -21.78
C ARG A 490 -11.29 25.95 -23.14
N LYS A 491 -10.52 26.89 -23.68
CA LYS A 491 -10.77 27.47 -25.02
C LYS A 491 -10.73 26.41 -26.12
N ALA A 492 -9.74 25.52 -26.10
CA ALA A 492 -9.62 24.46 -27.09
C ALA A 492 -10.82 23.50 -27.05
N CYS A 493 -11.25 23.08 -25.83
CA CYS A 493 -12.39 22.19 -25.69
C CYS A 493 -13.71 22.88 -26.08
N LEU A 494 -13.93 24.15 -25.70
CA LEU A 494 -15.13 24.88 -26.09
C LEU A 494 -15.21 25.08 -27.60
N ALA A 495 -14.10 25.42 -28.27
CA ALA A 495 -14.05 25.52 -29.73
C ALA A 495 -14.41 24.18 -30.43
N THR A 496 -14.07 23.06 -29.83
CA THR A 496 -14.48 21.73 -30.34
C THR A 496 -15.99 21.55 -30.26
N LEU A 497 -16.63 22.00 -29.16
CA LEU A 497 -18.08 21.89 -28.97
C LEU A 497 -18.88 22.88 -29.84
N GLU A 498 -18.35 24.09 -30.09
CA GLU A 498 -18.99 25.11 -30.91
C GLU A 498 -19.00 24.77 -32.42
N ASN A 499 -17.98 24.06 -32.90
CA ASN A 499 -17.83 23.71 -34.30
C ASN A 499 -18.73 22.56 -34.79
N GLY A 500 -19.53 21.94 -33.92
CA GLY A 500 -20.41 20.83 -34.22
C GLY A 500 -21.90 21.17 -34.16
N SER A 501 -22.73 20.25 -34.65
CA SER A 501 -24.17 20.36 -34.47
C SER A 501 -24.58 19.92 -33.05
N PRO A 502 -25.70 20.38 -32.52
CA PRO A 502 -26.21 19.91 -31.23
C PRO A 502 -26.42 18.40 -31.16
N SER A 503 -26.63 17.72 -32.31
CA SER A 503 -26.73 16.26 -32.40
C SER A 503 -25.39 15.55 -32.25
N ASP A 504 -24.27 16.24 -32.50
CA ASP A 504 -22.92 15.68 -32.42
C ASP A 504 -22.24 15.93 -31.05
N ARG A 505 -22.89 16.71 -30.19
CA ARG A 505 -22.32 17.12 -28.87
C ARG A 505 -21.85 15.92 -28.06
N GLY A 506 -22.63 14.86 -27.94
CA GLY A 506 -22.24 13.66 -27.20
C GLY A 506 -20.96 13.04 -27.74
N LYS A 507 -20.78 13.03 -29.06
CA LYS A 507 -19.55 12.53 -29.71
C LYS A 507 -18.37 13.47 -29.40
N GLN A 508 -18.54 14.78 -29.51
CA GLN A 508 -17.49 15.76 -29.22
C GLN A 508 -17.04 15.70 -27.76
N LEU A 509 -17.98 15.54 -26.81
CA LEU A 509 -17.65 15.29 -25.40
C LEU A 509 -16.89 13.96 -25.23
N GLY A 510 -17.24 12.93 -26.01
CA GLY A 510 -16.51 11.68 -26.07
C GLY A 510 -15.06 11.87 -26.56
N ASP A 511 -14.85 12.69 -27.59
CA ASP A 511 -13.53 13.00 -28.15
C ASP A 511 -12.67 13.78 -27.11
N VAL A 512 -13.24 14.73 -26.39
CA VAL A 512 -12.57 15.43 -25.27
C VAL A 512 -12.21 14.45 -24.17
N LEU A 513 -13.14 13.58 -23.76
CA LEU A 513 -12.87 12.57 -22.72
C LEU A 513 -11.78 11.61 -23.16
N TRP A 514 -11.78 11.19 -24.44
CA TRP A 514 -10.74 10.32 -25.01
C TRP A 514 -9.36 10.99 -24.92
N ALA A 515 -9.26 12.27 -25.29
CA ALA A 515 -8.02 13.02 -25.20
C ALA A 515 -7.50 13.12 -23.77
N LEU A 516 -8.39 13.35 -22.79
CA LEU A 516 -8.03 13.42 -21.36
C LEU A 516 -7.54 12.07 -20.82
N LEU A 517 -8.22 10.97 -21.15
CA LEU A 517 -7.84 9.62 -20.71
C LEU A 517 -6.53 9.14 -21.35
N ASN A 518 -6.16 9.67 -22.52
CA ASN A 518 -4.91 9.38 -23.21
C ASN A 518 -3.80 10.39 -22.91
N SER A 519 -4.04 11.36 -22.04
CA SER A 519 -3.01 12.30 -21.60
C SER A 519 -1.98 11.63 -20.67
N ALA A 520 -0.74 12.11 -20.72
CA ALA A 520 0.28 11.68 -19.76
C ALA A 520 -0.16 11.96 -18.31
N GLU A 521 -0.83 13.08 -18.07
CA GLU A 521 -1.33 13.46 -16.74
C GLU A 521 -2.30 12.42 -16.15
N PHE A 522 -3.15 11.80 -16.98
CA PHE A 522 -4.03 10.73 -16.51
C PHE A 522 -3.26 9.48 -16.11
N ALA A 523 -2.21 9.14 -16.85
CA ALA A 523 -1.43 7.92 -16.64
C ALA A 523 -0.43 8.02 -15.47
N PHE A 524 -0.18 9.21 -14.94
CA PHE A 524 0.77 9.44 -13.87
C PHE A 524 0.11 9.99 -12.59
N ASN A 525 0.72 9.67 -11.47
CA ASN A 525 0.53 10.33 -10.18
C ASN A 525 1.65 11.35 -10.02
N HIS A 526 1.27 12.60 -9.87
CA HIS A 526 2.15 13.77 -9.85
C HIS A 526 1.93 14.61 -8.59
#